data_aaefd30055843e4bf938306a08abfdc0
#
_entry.id   aaefd30055843e4bf938306a08abfdc0
#
_cell.length_a   1.000
_cell.length_b   1.000
_cell.length_c   1.000
_cell.angle_alpha   90.00
_cell.angle_beta   90.00
_cell.angle_gamma   90.00
#
_symmetry.space_group_name_H-M   'P 1'
#
loop_
_entity.id
_entity.type
_entity.pdbx_description
1 polymer ?
#
loop_
_entity_poly.entity_id
_entity_poly.type
_entity_poly.pdbx_seq_one_letter_code
_entity_poly.pdbx_strand_id
1 'polypeptide(L)'
;PVLMDDGLLLWDSLAICEYLAEQHPEQNLWPKNSQQRARARCIAAEMHSGFPHLRNACGMNIRANLSQVGKRLWQDNAELREDVARIEQIWSERPEAQGFLCGAFSIADAFYAPVVTRLMSYALPVSDATQQYMQTMMQHPAMQAWVTAALQEDAWVNYLEPYQPQVL
;
A
#
# COMPACT_ATOMS: atom_id res chain seq x y z
N PRO A 1 -13.40 -1.24 -5.97
CA PRO A 1 -13.52 0.01 -6.72
C PRO A 1 -14.28 -0.21 -8.02
N VAL A 2 -14.86 0.85 -8.56
CA VAL A 2 -15.56 0.89 -9.85
C VAL A 2 -15.17 2.19 -10.55
N LEU A 3 -14.85 2.09 -11.83
CA LEU A 3 -14.65 3.22 -12.74
C LEU A 3 -15.74 3.20 -13.80
N MET A 4 -16.37 4.34 -14.03
CA MET A 4 -17.27 4.57 -15.16
C MET A 4 -16.59 5.56 -16.11
N ASP A 5 -16.34 5.15 -17.34
CA ASP A 5 -15.69 5.97 -18.35
C ASP A 5 -16.46 5.84 -19.67
N ASP A 6 -17.07 6.93 -20.12
CA ASP A 6 -17.86 7.05 -21.34
C ASP A 6 -18.84 5.88 -21.60
N GLY A 7 -19.52 5.45 -20.53
CA GLY A 7 -20.46 4.33 -20.54
C GLY A 7 -19.85 2.94 -20.36
N LEU A 8 -18.52 2.83 -20.33
CA LEU A 8 -17.81 1.61 -19.98
C LEU A 8 -17.73 1.47 -18.46
N LEU A 9 -18.19 0.34 -17.93
CA LEU A 9 -18.09 0.00 -16.51
C LEU A 9 -16.92 -0.94 -16.28
N LEU A 10 -15.96 -0.50 -15.46
CA LEU A 10 -14.80 -1.28 -15.07
C LEU A 10 -14.80 -1.51 -13.55
N TRP A 11 -14.42 -2.70 -13.13
CA TRP A 11 -14.25 -3.05 -11.72
C TRP A 11 -12.93 -3.79 -11.54
N ASP A 12 -12.50 -3.94 -10.27
CA ASP A 12 -11.18 -4.40 -9.87
C ASP A 12 -10.08 -3.33 -10.05
N SER A 13 -9.31 -3.12 -8.96
CA SER A 13 -8.30 -2.05 -8.93
C SER A 13 -7.17 -2.28 -9.92
N LEU A 14 -6.75 -3.53 -10.14
CA LEU A 14 -5.65 -3.82 -11.07
C LEU A 14 -6.10 -3.61 -12.52
N ALA A 15 -7.31 -4.07 -12.86
CA ALA A 15 -7.89 -3.86 -14.19
C ALA A 15 -8.09 -2.37 -14.49
N ILE A 16 -8.57 -1.59 -13.52
CA ILE A 16 -8.72 -0.14 -13.65
C ILE A 16 -7.36 0.53 -13.87
N CYS A 17 -6.32 0.15 -13.11
CA CYS A 17 -4.98 0.70 -13.28
C CYS A 17 -4.38 0.37 -14.65
N GLU A 18 -4.58 -0.84 -15.16
CA GLU A 18 -4.13 -1.22 -16.51
C GLU A 18 -4.86 -0.39 -17.57
N TYR A 19 -6.18 -0.27 -17.48
CA TYR A 19 -6.96 0.57 -18.38
C TYR A 19 -6.47 2.01 -18.40
N LEU A 20 -6.27 2.62 -17.23
CA LEU A 20 -5.77 3.99 -17.13
C LEU A 20 -4.35 4.13 -17.70
N ALA A 21 -3.51 3.13 -17.54
CA ALA A 21 -2.16 3.13 -18.13
C ALA A 21 -2.20 3.07 -19.67
N GLU A 22 -3.16 2.38 -20.26
CA GLU A 22 -3.37 2.34 -21.71
C GLU A 22 -3.97 3.65 -22.22
N GLN A 23 -4.91 4.27 -21.48
CA GLN A 23 -5.53 5.55 -21.88
C GLN A 23 -4.57 6.74 -21.75
N HIS A 24 -3.60 6.68 -20.84
CA HIS A 24 -2.68 7.76 -20.51
C HIS A 24 -1.20 7.34 -20.63
N PRO A 25 -0.74 6.89 -21.81
CA PRO A 25 0.63 6.37 -21.98
C PRO A 25 1.72 7.42 -21.68
N GLU A 26 1.40 8.71 -21.81
CA GLU A 26 2.30 9.83 -21.49
C GLU A 26 2.58 9.94 -19.99
N GLN A 27 1.71 9.46 -19.13
CA GLN A 27 1.87 9.49 -17.67
C GLN A 27 2.85 8.44 -17.15
N ASN A 28 3.22 7.46 -17.99
CA ASN A 28 4.15 6.39 -17.62
C ASN A 28 3.77 5.68 -16.31
N LEU A 29 2.49 5.36 -16.13
CA LEU A 29 1.96 4.71 -14.92
C LEU A 29 2.62 3.34 -14.64
N TRP A 30 3.16 2.69 -15.67
CA TRP A 30 4.10 1.59 -15.57
C TRP A 30 5.49 1.99 -16.04
N PRO A 31 6.58 1.35 -15.55
CA PRO A 31 7.94 1.60 -16.02
C PRO A 31 8.10 1.42 -17.53
N LYS A 32 8.86 2.31 -18.18
CA LYS A 32 9.17 2.21 -19.62
C LYS A 32 10.04 1.00 -19.95
N ASN A 33 11.00 0.68 -19.10
CA ASN A 33 11.84 -0.50 -19.26
C ASN A 33 10.99 -1.76 -19.11
N SER A 34 11.09 -2.68 -20.08
CA SER A 34 10.24 -3.88 -20.15
C SER A 34 10.45 -4.83 -18.97
N GLN A 35 11.67 -4.99 -18.47
CA GLN A 35 11.97 -5.86 -17.34
C GLN A 35 11.44 -5.27 -16.04
N GLN A 36 11.65 -3.98 -15.82
CA GLN A 36 11.09 -3.26 -14.66
C GLN A 36 9.56 -3.24 -14.70
N ARG A 37 8.97 -3.09 -15.88
CA ARG A 37 7.51 -3.14 -16.06
C ARG A 37 6.94 -4.52 -15.73
N ALA A 38 7.60 -5.58 -16.19
CA ALA A 38 7.20 -6.95 -15.85
C ALA A 38 7.28 -7.19 -14.33
N ARG A 39 8.39 -6.76 -13.69
CA ARG A 39 8.53 -6.82 -12.25
C ARG A 39 7.44 -6.02 -11.53
N ALA A 40 7.18 -4.79 -11.97
CA ALA A 40 6.16 -3.92 -11.38
C ALA A 40 4.77 -4.59 -11.40
N ARG A 41 4.41 -5.25 -12.51
CA ARG A 41 3.17 -6.03 -12.61
C ARG A 41 3.16 -7.24 -11.69
N CYS A 42 4.27 -7.97 -11.57
CA CYS A 42 4.36 -9.11 -10.65
C CYS A 42 4.11 -8.68 -9.20
N ILE A 43 4.82 -7.66 -8.72
CA ILE A 43 4.69 -7.22 -7.32
C ILE A 43 3.35 -6.53 -7.05
N ALA A 44 2.77 -5.82 -8.01
CA ALA A 44 1.42 -5.27 -7.90
C ALA A 44 0.36 -6.39 -7.80
N ALA A 45 0.45 -7.41 -8.64
CA ALA A 45 -0.44 -8.58 -8.61
C ALA A 45 -0.28 -9.38 -7.30
N GLU A 46 0.96 -9.54 -6.80
CA GLU A 46 1.23 -10.19 -5.52
C GLU A 46 0.58 -9.41 -4.37
N MET A 47 0.66 -8.07 -4.37
CA MET A 47 -0.03 -7.26 -3.36
C MET A 47 -1.56 -7.35 -3.50
N HIS A 48 -2.07 -7.33 -4.73
CA HIS A 48 -3.49 -7.39 -5.02
C HIS A 48 -4.16 -8.64 -4.45
N SER A 49 -3.52 -9.80 -4.59
CA SER A 49 -4.06 -11.10 -4.20
C SER A 49 -3.48 -11.66 -2.89
N GLY A 50 -2.38 -11.14 -2.39
CA GLY A 50 -1.59 -11.70 -1.31
C GLY A 50 -1.70 -10.99 0.04
N PHE A 51 -0.80 -11.38 0.94
CA PHE A 51 -0.63 -10.82 2.29
C PHE A 51 -1.91 -10.85 3.15
N PRO A 52 -2.60 -12.00 3.23
CA PRO A 52 -3.86 -12.10 3.95
C PRO A 52 -3.70 -11.87 5.45
N HIS A 53 -2.57 -12.26 6.04
CA HIS A 53 -2.35 -12.13 7.48
C HIS A 53 -2.13 -10.67 7.86
N LEU A 54 -1.34 -9.90 7.09
CA LEU A 54 -1.20 -8.46 7.27
C LEU A 54 -2.55 -7.75 7.06
N ARG A 55 -3.26 -8.07 6.01
CA ARG A 55 -4.53 -7.39 5.66
C ARG A 55 -5.63 -7.65 6.67
N ASN A 56 -5.72 -8.86 7.21
CA ASN A 56 -6.73 -9.24 8.21
C ASN A 56 -6.39 -8.75 9.61
N ALA A 57 -5.12 -8.88 10.03
CA ALA A 57 -4.70 -8.49 11.36
C ALA A 57 -4.52 -6.98 11.51
N CYS A 58 -4.04 -6.31 10.46
CA CYS A 58 -3.76 -4.89 10.44
C CYS A 58 -4.69 -4.19 9.44
N GLY A 59 -5.95 -3.96 9.82
CA GLY A 59 -6.90 -3.17 9.02
C GLY A 59 -6.33 -1.77 8.73
N MET A 60 -6.60 -1.24 7.53
CA MET A 60 -6.10 0.08 7.17
C MET A 60 -6.81 1.17 7.97
N ASN A 61 -6.05 1.91 8.77
CA ASN A 61 -6.54 3.06 9.51
C ASN A 61 -5.44 4.13 9.58
N ILE A 62 -5.62 5.21 8.82
CA ILE A 62 -4.63 6.28 8.71
C ILE A 62 -4.61 7.18 9.96
N ARG A 63 -5.75 7.32 10.65
CA ARG A 63 -5.92 8.22 11.81
C ARG A 63 -5.41 7.63 13.12
N ALA A 64 -5.49 6.31 13.27
CA ALA A 64 -5.27 5.67 14.57
C ALA A 64 -3.79 5.41 14.85
N ASN A 65 -3.40 5.60 16.11
CA ASN A 65 -2.18 5.05 16.65
C ASN A 65 -2.48 3.68 17.27
N LEU A 66 -2.13 2.62 16.57
CA LEU A 66 -2.36 1.24 16.97
C LEU A 66 -1.06 0.52 17.37
N SER A 67 -0.03 1.26 17.81
CA SER A 67 1.29 0.74 18.16
C SER A 67 1.23 -0.36 19.24
N GLN A 68 0.35 -0.24 20.23
CA GLN A 68 0.19 -1.26 21.28
C GLN A 68 -0.48 -2.54 20.75
N VAL A 69 -1.40 -2.39 19.80
CA VAL A 69 -2.01 -3.54 19.09
C VAL A 69 -0.96 -4.20 18.20
N GLY A 70 -0.23 -3.42 17.45
CA GLY A 70 0.85 -3.91 16.57
C GLY A 70 1.91 -4.69 17.34
N LYS A 71 2.32 -4.21 18.52
CA LYS A 71 3.28 -4.92 19.39
C LYS A 71 2.78 -6.33 19.78
N ARG A 72 1.51 -6.46 20.15
CA ARG A 72 0.91 -7.78 20.49
C ARG A 72 0.81 -8.66 19.26
N LEU A 73 0.26 -8.14 18.17
CA LEU A 73 0.15 -8.88 16.90
C LEU A 73 1.51 -9.38 16.41
N TRP A 74 2.56 -8.57 16.54
CA TRP A 74 3.91 -8.97 16.14
C TRP A 74 4.46 -10.12 16.98
N GLN A 75 4.14 -10.16 18.27
CA GLN A 75 4.56 -11.26 19.16
C GLN A 75 3.80 -12.54 18.85
N ASP A 76 2.50 -12.47 18.65
CA ASP A 76 1.58 -13.62 18.69
C ASP A 76 1.29 -14.21 17.29
N ASN A 77 1.58 -13.48 16.20
CA ASN A 77 1.21 -13.89 14.83
C ASN A 77 2.47 -14.10 13.97
N ALA A 78 2.85 -15.36 13.79
CA ALA A 78 4.01 -15.72 12.97
C ALA A 78 3.78 -15.44 11.49
N GLU A 79 2.58 -15.70 10.99
CA GLU A 79 2.20 -15.52 9.60
C GLU A 79 2.19 -14.02 9.21
N LEU A 80 1.84 -13.13 10.15
CA LEU A 80 2.00 -11.69 9.96
C LEU A 80 3.46 -11.32 9.72
N ARG A 81 4.38 -11.91 10.50
CA ARG A 81 5.82 -11.66 10.32
C ARG A 81 6.33 -12.18 8.98
N GLU A 82 5.80 -13.32 8.49
CA GLU A 82 6.13 -13.86 7.17
C GLU A 82 5.65 -12.92 6.04
N ASP A 83 4.41 -12.41 6.12
CA ASP A 83 3.90 -11.44 5.17
C ASP A 83 4.79 -10.18 5.14
N VAL A 84 5.15 -9.64 6.31
CA VAL A 84 6.02 -8.45 6.40
C VAL A 84 7.42 -8.76 5.86
N ALA A 85 8.00 -9.90 6.19
CA ALA A 85 9.32 -10.30 5.67
C ALA A 85 9.32 -10.40 4.13
N ARG A 86 8.24 -10.93 3.54
CA ARG A 86 8.10 -10.98 2.08
C ARG A 86 7.98 -9.58 1.47
N ILE A 87 7.22 -8.69 2.09
CA ILE A 87 7.11 -7.29 1.67
C ILE A 87 8.49 -6.60 1.74
N GLU A 88 9.22 -6.78 2.83
CA GLU A 88 10.57 -6.22 2.99
C GLU A 88 11.54 -6.75 1.91
N GLN A 89 11.46 -8.03 1.59
CA GLN A 89 12.24 -8.61 0.48
C GLN A 89 11.92 -7.92 -0.84
N ILE A 90 10.64 -7.76 -1.20
CA ILE A 90 10.21 -7.08 -2.42
C ILE A 90 10.75 -5.64 -2.46
N TRP A 91 10.65 -4.92 -1.35
CA TRP A 91 11.06 -3.52 -1.26
C TRP A 91 12.58 -3.36 -1.24
N SER A 92 13.34 -4.34 -0.72
CA SER A 92 14.80 -4.32 -0.73
C SER A 92 15.41 -4.44 -2.13
N GLU A 93 14.67 -5.02 -3.08
CA GLU A 93 15.13 -5.22 -4.46
C GLU A 93 14.88 -3.98 -5.37
N ARG A 94 14.44 -2.83 -4.81
CA ARG A 94 14.30 -1.60 -5.58
C ARG A 94 15.66 -1.11 -6.10
N PRO A 95 15.70 -0.47 -7.30
CA PRO A 95 16.97 -0.10 -7.95
C PRO A 95 17.80 0.88 -7.14
N GLU A 96 17.15 1.78 -6.40
CA GLU A 96 17.80 2.82 -5.61
C GLU A 96 17.23 2.86 -4.19
N ALA A 97 18.09 3.00 -3.19
CA ALA A 97 17.70 2.98 -1.79
C ALA A 97 16.66 4.05 -1.43
N GLN A 98 16.75 5.22 -2.03
CA GLN A 98 15.83 6.35 -1.82
C GLN A 98 14.74 6.47 -2.90
N GLY A 99 14.74 5.51 -3.86
CA GLY A 99 13.81 5.48 -4.98
C GLY A 99 12.52 4.70 -4.69
N PHE A 100 11.71 4.61 -5.73
CA PHE A 100 10.49 3.81 -5.76
C PHE A 100 10.78 2.37 -6.21
N LEU A 101 9.81 1.48 -6.10
CA LEU A 101 9.98 0.02 -6.26
C LEU A 101 10.59 -0.38 -7.61
N CYS A 102 10.30 0.37 -8.67
CA CYS A 102 10.76 0.09 -10.02
C CYS A 102 11.37 1.34 -10.70
N GLY A 103 12.01 2.21 -9.93
CA GLY A 103 12.65 3.43 -10.40
C GLY A 103 11.81 4.68 -10.12
N ALA A 104 10.99 5.13 -11.05
CA ALA A 104 10.02 6.19 -10.81
C ALA A 104 8.76 5.65 -10.11
N PHE A 105 7.98 6.55 -9.46
CA PHE A 105 6.68 6.20 -8.91
C PHE A 105 5.78 5.59 -9.98
N SER A 106 5.14 4.49 -9.64
CA SER A 106 4.32 3.72 -10.57
C SER A 106 3.11 3.08 -9.87
N ILE A 107 2.27 2.39 -10.64
CA ILE A 107 1.15 1.60 -10.12
C ILE A 107 1.63 0.59 -9.05
N ALA A 108 2.85 0.05 -9.17
CA ALA A 108 3.40 -0.83 -8.14
C ALA A 108 3.46 -0.14 -6.77
N ASP A 109 3.97 1.09 -6.72
CA ASP A 109 4.04 1.86 -5.48
C ASP A 109 2.64 2.21 -4.94
N ALA A 110 1.71 2.54 -5.84
CA ALA A 110 0.32 2.80 -5.47
C ALA A 110 -0.35 1.58 -4.81
N PHE A 111 -0.07 0.36 -5.28
CA PHE A 111 -0.56 -0.87 -4.64
C PHE A 111 0.03 -1.11 -3.25
N TYR A 112 1.27 -0.67 -3.01
CA TYR A 112 1.90 -0.77 -1.69
C TYR A 112 1.61 0.42 -0.76
N ALA A 113 1.00 1.51 -1.23
CA ALA A 113 0.62 2.65 -0.39
C ALA A 113 -0.22 2.26 0.85
N PRO A 114 -1.26 1.39 0.73
CA PRO A 114 -1.99 0.89 1.89
C PRO A 114 -1.15 0.05 2.86
N VAL A 115 -0.08 -0.59 2.38
CA VAL A 115 0.85 -1.34 3.23
C VAL A 115 1.68 -0.37 4.07
N VAL A 116 2.22 0.68 3.46
CA VAL A 116 2.95 1.73 4.16
C VAL A 116 2.14 2.29 5.33
N THR A 117 0.88 2.64 5.08
CA THR A 117 0.01 3.18 6.15
C THR A 117 -0.27 2.16 7.26
N ARG A 118 -0.44 0.86 6.94
CA ARG A 118 -0.59 -0.20 7.94
C ARG A 118 0.65 -0.35 8.81
N LEU A 119 1.83 -0.46 8.19
CA LEU A 119 3.09 -0.59 8.94
C LEU A 119 3.31 0.60 9.88
N MET A 120 2.94 1.80 9.46
CA MET A 120 3.02 3.01 10.29
C MET A 120 2.01 3.00 11.44
N SER A 121 0.73 2.78 11.14
CA SER A 121 -0.34 2.86 12.15
C SER A 121 -0.16 1.84 13.27
N TYR A 122 0.31 0.65 12.93
CA TYR A 122 0.57 -0.42 13.90
C TYR A 122 2.00 -0.41 14.45
N ALA A 123 2.87 0.49 13.96
CA ALA A 123 4.28 0.57 14.32
C ALA A 123 4.98 -0.80 14.28
N LEU A 124 4.74 -1.56 13.20
CA LEU A 124 5.33 -2.89 13.06
C LEU A 124 6.85 -2.76 12.89
N PRO A 125 7.64 -3.65 13.53
CA PRO A 125 9.10 -3.66 13.38
C PRO A 125 9.48 -3.96 11.93
N VAL A 126 10.27 -3.08 11.33
CA VAL A 126 10.80 -3.21 9.97
C VAL A 126 12.24 -2.70 9.89
N SER A 127 12.98 -3.13 8.87
CA SER A 127 14.37 -2.70 8.63
C SER A 127 14.48 -1.21 8.30
N ASP A 128 15.68 -0.65 8.47
CA ASP A 128 15.98 0.73 8.09
C ASP A 128 15.73 0.99 6.61
N ALA A 129 16.03 0.03 5.75
CA ALA A 129 15.76 0.13 4.31
C ALA A 129 14.27 0.23 4.01
N THR A 130 13.44 -0.51 4.74
CA THR A 130 11.98 -0.44 4.65
C THR A 130 11.46 0.89 5.17
N GLN A 131 11.97 1.37 6.31
CA GLN A 131 11.62 2.69 6.84
C GLN A 131 11.93 3.81 5.84
N GLN A 132 13.08 3.72 5.16
CA GLN A 132 13.46 4.69 4.14
C GLN A 132 12.48 4.72 2.96
N TYR A 133 12.06 3.56 2.45
CA TYR A 133 11.03 3.50 1.41
C TYR A 133 9.69 4.09 1.89
N MET A 134 9.27 3.76 3.13
CA MET A 134 8.06 4.34 3.71
C MET A 134 8.14 5.88 3.77
N GLN A 135 9.29 6.44 4.14
CA GLN A 135 9.52 7.88 4.13
C GLN A 135 9.43 8.46 2.71
N THR A 136 10.08 7.82 1.73
CA THR A 136 9.99 8.22 0.31
C THR A 136 8.53 8.25 -0.16
N MET A 137 7.76 7.21 0.15
CA MET A 137 6.34 7.16 -0.17
C MET A 137 5.54 8.28 0.47
N MET A 138 5.73 8.52 1.78
CA MET A 138 5.00 9.56 2.52
C MET A 138 5.35 10.99 2.08
N GLN A 139 6.51 11.19 1.46
CA GLN A 139 6.91 12.48 0.88
C GLN A 139 6.31 12.70 -0.53
N HIS A 140 5.78 11.66 -1.17
CA HIS A 140 5.18 11.81 -2.49
C HIS A 140 3.90 12.65 -2.43
N PRO A 141 3.71 13.66 -3.31
CA PRO A 141 2.57 14.58 -3.26
C PRO A 141 1.20 13.89 -3.26
N ALA A 142 1.05 12.82 -4.05
CA ALA A 142 -0.20 12.06 -4.10
C ALA A 142 -0.50 11.35 -2.76
N MET A 143 0.53 10.82 -2.07
CA MET A 143 0.38 10.23 -0.73
C MET A 143 -0.03 11.29 0.29
N GLN A 144 0.59 12.46 0.26
CA GLN A 144 0.25 13.57 1.16
C GLN A 144 -1.19 14.05 0.95
N ALA A 145 -1.62 14.19 -0.30
CA ALA A 145 -2.99 14.57 -0.62
C ALA A 145 -4.00 13.52 -0.13
N TRP A 146 -3.71 12.23 -0.37
CA TRP A 146 -4.57 11.13 0.08
C TRP A 146 -4.66 11.05 1.61
N VAL A 147 -3.53 11.11 2.31
CA VAL A 147 -3.50 11.09 3.78
C VAL A 147 -4.23 12.30 4.35
N THR A 148 -4.02 13.50 3.78
CA THR A 148 -4.71 14.72 4.24
C THR A 148 -6.23 14.58 4.08
N ALA A 149 -6.70 14.06 2.95
CA ALA A 149 -8.13 13.82 2.73
C ALA A 149 -8.68 12.77 3.72
N ALA A 150 -7.95 11.68 3.94
CA ALA A 150 -8.35 10.63 4.87
C ALA A 150 -8.46 11.13 6.33
N LEU A 151 -7.59 12.06 6.74
CA LEU A 151 -7.65 12.66 8.07
C LEU A 151 -8.85 13.61 8.26
N GLN A 152 -9.40 14.13 7.16
CA GLN A 152 -10.58 15.02 7.17
C GLN A 152 -11.91 14.26 6.99
N GLU A 153 -11.84 12.96 6.69
CA GLU A 153 -13.03 12.15 6.47
C GLU A 153 -13.75 11.86 7.80
N ASP A 154 -15.04 12.19 7.87
CA ASP A 154 -15.89 11.94 9.04
C ASP A 154 -16.48 10.52 9.05
N ALA A 155 -16.39 9.80 7.92
CA ALA A 155 -16.93 8.46 7.79
C ALA A 155 -16.23 7.47 8.74
N TRP A 156 -17.04 6.63 9.39
CA TRP A 156 -16.60 5.63 10.33
C TRP A 156 -17.09 4.23 9.92
N VAL A 157 -16.19 3.27 9.89
CA VAL A 157 -16.51 1.90 9.52
C VAL A 157 -16.11 0.96 10.65
N ASN A 158 -17.07 0.64 11.54
CA ASN A 158 -16.85 -0.08 12.79
C ASN A 158 -16.03 -1.38 12.64
N TYR A 159 -16.28 -2.16 11.59
CA TYR A 159 -15.58 -3.44 11.41
C TYR A 159 -14.12 -3.28 10.94
N LEU A 160 -13.75 -2.11 10.43
CA LEU A 160 -12.36 -1.77 10.06
C LEU A 160 -11.62 -1.09 11.21
N GLU A 161 -12.31 -0.70 12.26
CA GLU A 161 -11.77 0.02 13.42
C GLU A 161 -12.07 -0.70 14.75
N PRO A 162 -11.82 -2.02 14.85
CA PRO A 162 -12.27 -2.81 16.02
C PRO A 162 -11.55 -2.46 17.33
N TYR A 163 -10.48 -1.67 17.25
CA TYR A 163 -9.63 -1.33 18.40
C TYR A 163 -9.91 0.07 18.96
N GLN A 164 -10.81 0.81 18.36
CA GLN A 164 -11.19 2.13 18.88
C GLN A 164 -12.27 1.97 19.96
N PRO A 165 -12.24 2.77 21.05
CA PRO A 165 -13.35 2.79 21.97
C PRO A 165 -14.61 3.21 21.22
N GLN A 166 -15.66 2.39 21.30
CA GLN A 166 -16.97 2.78 20.78
C GLN A 166 -17.36 4.09 21.47
N VAL A 167 -17.45 5.16 20.73
CA VAL A 167 -18.07 6.39 21.20
C VAL A 167 -19.56 6.06 21.25
N LEU A 168 -20.07 5.85 22.47
CA LEU A 168 -21.49 5.69 22.76
C LEU A 168 -22.23 7.00 22.52
#